data_fae0c6f2cf76352801d237386c05319b
#
_entry.id   fae0c6f2cf76352801d237386c05319b
#
_cell.length_a   1.000
_cell.length_b   1.000
_cell.length_c   1.000
_cell.angle_alpha   90.00
_cell.angle_beta   90.00
_cell.angle_gamma   90.00
#
_symmetry.space_group_name_H-M   'P 1'
#
loop_
_entity.id
_entity.type
_entity.pdbx_description
1 polymer ?
#
loop_
_entity_poly.entity_id
_entity_poly.type
_entity_poly.pdbx_seq_one_letter_code
_entity_poly.pdbx_strand_id
1 'polypeptide(L)'
;FTACTSTHMITFSNAELSDKEKDMIENNSNYSTASIVGGSAKLVKEERDKAIQEKIEARRNKLKAIDGLSISSYKDKNGKEQFKATAQSEILFKFDSYELNEEAQKMLSDLCNIISEIPNTKIKIIGHTDNIGEKQYNIILSKNRAAAVGNYLRTAGIETNNITEDGKGYSEHI
;
A
#
# COMPACT_ATOMS: atom_id res chain seq x y z
N PHE A 1 15.33 -6.18 28.12
CA PHE A 1 15.00 -7.01 26.96
C PHE A 1 14.27 -6.12 25.95
N THR A 2 15.00 -5.52 25.01
CA THR A 2 14.42 -4.85 23.86
C THR A 2 14.01 -5.95 22.89
N ALA A 3 12.72 -6.23 22.79
CA ALA A 3 12.21 -7.11 21.75
C ALA A 3 12.53 -6.46 20.40
N CYS A 4 13.44 -7.05 19.64
CA CYS A 4 13.68 -6.68 18.27
C CYS A 4 12.48 -7.16 17.46
N THR A 5 11.53 -6.26 17.23
CA THR A 5 10.31 -6.59 16.47
C THR A 5 10.67 -6.70 15.00
N SER A 6 10.51 -7.88 14.45
CA SER A 6 10.60 -8.12 13.02
C SER A 6 9.38 -7.49 12.34
N THR A 7 9.63 -6.67 11.31
CA THR A 7 8.59 -5.94 10.60
C THR A 7 8.46 -6.39 9.16
N HIS A 8 7.23 -6.41 8.65
CA HIS A 8 6.97 -6.62 7.23
C HIS A 8 6.53 -5.33 6.60
N MET A 9 7.07 -5.03 5.42
CA MET A 9 6.79 -3.82 4.68
C MET A 9 6.09 -4.15 3.37
N ILE A 10 4.92 -3.56 3.19
CA ILE A 10 4.17 -3.60 1.94
C ILE A 10 4.19 -2.19 1.36
N THR A 11 4.77 -2.03 0.19
CA THR A 11 4.76 -0.76 -0.52
C THR A 11 3.85 -0.86 -1.73
N PHE A 12 2.98 0.09 -1.91
CA PHE A 12 2.15 0.18 -3.10
C PHE A 12 2.29 1.55 -3.74
N SER A 13 2.43 1.52 -5.05
CA SER A 13 2.47 2.69 -5.89
C SER A 13 1.06 3.05 -6.35
N ASN A 14 0.85 4.31 -6.62
CA ASN A 14 -0.38 4.92 -7.09
C ASN A 14 -1.30 5.42 -5.98
N ALA A 15 -0.81 6.42 -5.22
CA ALA A 15 -1.69 7.29 -4.46
C ALA A 15 -2.58 8.14 -5.39
N GLU A 16 -2.19 8.26 -6.67
CA GLU A 16 -2.94 9.04 -7.65
C GLU A 16 -4.28 8.39 -8.01
N LEU A 17 -5.21 9.23 -8.38
CA LEU A 17 -6.48 8.77 -8.94
C LEU A 17 -6.24 8.07 -10.27
N SER A 18 -7.03 7.04 -10.54
CA SER A 18 -7.09 6.41 -11.86
C SER A 18 -7.57 7.40 -12.93
N ASP A 19 -7.23 7.13 -14.18
CA ASP A 19 -7.72 7.94 -15.29
C ASP A 19 -9.25 8.03 -15.29
N LYS A 20 -9.93 6.92 -14.98
CA LYS A 20 -11.40 6.89 -14.85
C LYS A 20 -11.90 7.80 -13.72
N GLU A 21 -11.24 7.84 -12.58
CA GLU A 21 -11.62 8.74 -11.48
C GLU A 21 -11.32 10.20 -11.83
N LYS A 22 -10.22 10.46 -12.55
CA LYS A 22 -9.90 11.79 -13.08
C LYS A 22 -10.95 12.23 -14.10
N ASP A 23 -11.29 11.36 -15.05
CA ASP A 23 -12.36 11.59 -16.05
C ASP A 23 -13.72 11.88 -15.40
N MET A 24 -14.06 11.13 -14.33
CA MET A 24 -15.31 11.39 -13.60
C MET A 24 -15.32 12.77 -12.91
N ILE A 25 -14.17 13.23 -12.43
CA ILE A 25 -14.01 14.57 -11.86
C ILE A 25 -14.05 15.62 -12.96
N GLU A 26 -13.36 15.38 -14.09
CA GLU A 26 -13.30 16.29 -15.24
C GLU A 26 -14.66 16.44 -15.95
N ASN A 27 -15.44 15.35 -16.04
CA ASN A 27 -16.76 15.34 -16.67
C ASN A 27 -17.90 15.72 -15.70
N ASN A 28 -17.60 16.00 -14.44
CA ASN A 28 -18.59 16.56 -13.53
C ASN A 28 -18.98 17.96 -13.99
N SER A 29 -20.30 18.22 -14.13
CA SER A 29 -20.84 19.51 -14.58
C SER A 29 -20.34 20.73 -13.79
N ASN A 30 -19.91 20.52 -12.54
CA ASN A 30 -19.33 21.56 -11.70
C ASN A 30 -17.90 21.94 -12.09
N TYR A 31 -17.21 21.07 -12.86
CA TYR A 31 -15.79 21.24 -13.26
C TYR A 31 -15.60 21.33 -14.78
N SER A 32 -16.70 21.32 -15.55
CA SER A 32 -16.64 21.37 -17.01
C SER A 32 -16.22 22.76 -17.48
N THR A 33 -15.17 22.82 -18.27
CA THR A 33 -14.62 24.06 -18.85
C THR A 33 -15.45 24.64 -19.98
N ALA A 34 -16.54 23.98 -20.39
CA ALA A 34 -17.31 24.35 -21.59
C ALA A 34 -18.12 25.64 -21.45
N SER A 35 -18.19 26.27 -20.29
CA SER A 35 -19.03 27.45 -20.02
C SER A 35 -18.29 28.70 -19.54
N ILE A 36 -16.93 28.78 -19.66
CA ILE A 36 -16.20 29.81 -18.95
C ILE A 36 -15.40 30.71 -19.88
N VAL A 37 -15.86 31.94 -20.04
CA VAL A 37 -15.14 33.05 -20.63
C VAL A 37 -14.31 33.75 -19.57
N GLY A 38 -12.98 33.74 -19.73
CA GLY A 38 -12.02 34.62 -19.05
C GLY A 38 -12.02 34.64 -17.51
N GLY A 39 -10.99 34.13 -16.90
CA GLY A 39 -10.72 34.18 -15.44
C GLY A 39 -11.11 32.97 -14.62
N SER A 40 -12.04 32.17 -15.06
CA SER A 40 -12.59 31.02 -14.33
C SER A 40 -11.82 29.71 -14.54
N ALA A 41 -11.01 29.58 -15.58
CA ALA A 41 -10.23 28.36 -15.82
C ALA A 41 -9.26 28.03 -14.68
N LYS A 42 -8.70 29.06 -14.03
CA LYS A 42 -7.83 28.91 -12.85
C LYS A 42 -8.62 28.40 -11.64
N LEU A 43 -9.80 28.96 -11.38
CA LEU A 43 -10.67 28.54 -10.28
C LEU A 43 -11.16 27.09 -10.46
N VAL A 44 -11.55 26.70 -11.68
CA VAL A 44 -11.96 25.33 -11.99
C VAL A 44 -10.80 24.34 -11.79
N LYS A 45 -9.58 24.73 -12.16
CA LYS A 45 -8.39 23.91 -11.92
C LYS A 45 -8.13 23.74 -10.42
N GLU A 46 -8.20 24.82 -9.65
CA GLU A 46 -8.00 24.79 -8.19
C GLU A 46 -9.05 23.92 -7.49
N GLU A 47 -10.32 24.03 -7.86
CA GLU A 47 -11.40 23.19 -7.31
C GLU A 47 -11.21 21.72 -7.67
N ARG A 48 -10.81 21.42 -8.91
CA ARG A 48 -10.50 20.06 -9.36
C ARG A 48 -9.31 19.47 -8.59
N ASP A 49 -8.22 20.23 -8.47
CA ASP A 49 -7.04 19.79 -7.74
C ASP A 49 -7.37 19.55 -6.26
N LYS A 50 -8.24 20.37 -5.66
CA LYS A 50 -8.76 20.17 -4.31
C LYS A 50 -9.58 18.87 -4.20
N ALA A 51 -10.49 18.61 -5.13
CA ALA A 51 -11.29 17.37 -5.13
C ALA A 51 -10.40 16.12 -5.27
N ILE A 52 -9.33 16.19 -6.07
CA ILE A 52 -8.33 15.13 -6.20
C ILE A 52 -7.63 14.89 -4.86
N GLN A 53 -7.17 15.94 -4.19
CA GLN A 53 -6.50 15.84 -2.89
C GLN A 53 -7.44 15.29 -1.81
N GLU A 54 -8.69 15.69 -1.78
CA GLU A 54 -9.69 15.17 -0.84
C GLU A 54 -9.90 13.65 -1.02
N LYS A 55 -9.96 13.16 -2.26
CA LYS A 55 -10.06 11.72 -2.53
C LYS A 55 -8.81 10.93 -2.09
N ILE A 56 -7.63 11.46 -2.36
CA ILE A 56 -6.35 10.86 -1.92
C ILE A 56 -6.31 10.80 -0.39
N GLU A 57 -6.70 11.88 0.28
CA GLU A 57 -6.70 11.93 1.74
C GLU A 57 -7.75 10.98 2.34
N ALA A 58 -8.94 10.89 1.76
CA ALA A 58 -9.95 9.93 2.18
C ALA A 58 -9.44 8.47 2.07
N ARG A 59 -8.73 8.15 0.99
CA ARG A 59 -8.10 6.84 0.80
C ARG A 59 -7.00 6.58 1.83
N ARG A 60 -6.15 7.58 2.09
CA ARG A 60 -5.11 7.52 3.15
C ARG A 60 -5.74 7.26 4.51
N ASN A 61 -6.84 7.92 4.84
CA ASN A 61 -7.55 7.72 6.11
C ASN A 61 -8.16 6.33 6.24
N LYS A 62 -8.72 5.77 5.16
CA LYS A 62 -9.18 4.37 5.12
C LYS A 62 -8.01 3.40 5.39
N LEU A 63 -6.83 3.62 4.79
CA LEU A 63 -5.64 2.80 5.02
C LEU A 63 -5.15 2.90 6.47
N LYS A 64 -5.12 4.09 7.04
CA LYS A 64 -4.70 4.32 8.44
C LYS A 64 -5.68 3.71 9.47
N ALA A 65 -6.91 3.48 9.08
CA ALA A 65 -7.93 2.85 9.93
C ALA A 65 -7.82 1.33 10.00
N ILE A 66 -6.93 0.71 9.23
CA ILE A 66 -6.70 -0.73 9.28
C ILE A 66 -5.86 -1.05 10.52
N ASP A 67 -6.45 -1.80 11.45
CA ASP A 67 -5.76 -2.25 12.66
C ASP A 67 -4.55 -3.13 12.31
N GLY A 68 -3.44 -2.91 13.01
CA GLY A 68 -2.20 -3.67 12.81
C GLY A 68 -1.30 -3.14 11.69
N LEU A 69 -1.75 -2.15 10.89
CA LEU A 69 -0.93 -1.49 9.86
C LEU A 69 -0.53 -0.07 10.29
N SER A 70 0.74 0.22 10.15
CA SER A 70 1.26 1.60 10.19
C SER A 70 1.44 2.11 8.77
N ILE A 71 0.74 3.18 8.42
CA ILE A 71 0.77 3.76 7.08
C ILE A 71 1.58 5.04 7.07
N SER A 72 2.56 5.11 6.18
CA SER A 72 3.32 6.31 5.84
C SER A 72 3.32 6.53 4.33
N SER A 73 3.62 7.74 3.90
CA SER A 73 3.81 8.04 2.49
C SER A 73 5.17 8.71 2.26
N TYR A 74 5.72 8.51 1.08
CA TYR A 74 6.94 9.15 0.62
C TYR A 74 6.84 9.44 -0.87
N LYS A 75 7.65 10.35 -1.36
CA LYS A 75 7.77 10.61 -2.79
C LYS A 75 8.93 9.80 -3.36
N ASP A 76 8.68 9.11 -4.46
CA ASP A 76 9.74 8.42 -5.20
C ASP A 76 10.65 9.43 -5.94
N LYS A 77 11.67 8.90 -6.63
CA LYS A 77 12.63 9.70 -7.40
C LYS A 77 12.01 10.56 -8.52
N ASN A 78 10.78 10.24 -8.92
CA ASN A 78 10.01 10.97 -9.94
C ASN A 78 9.03 11.96 -9.31
N GLY A 79 9.05 12.12 -7.98
CA GLY A 79 8.12 12.97 -7.23
C GLY A 79 6.72 12.39 -7.03
N LYS A 80 6.50 11.12 -7.43
CA LYS A 80 5.22 10.43 -7.31
C LYS A 80 5.03 9.91 -5.89
N GLU A 81 3.85 10.17 -5.31
CA GLU A 81 3.53 9.69 -3.96
C GLU A 81 3.35 8.17 -3.93
N GLN A 82 4.01 7.55 -2.97
CA GLN A 82 3.97 6.14 -2.69
C GLN A 82 3.47 5.92 -1.26
N PHE A 83 2.67 4.88 -1.05
CA PHE A 83 2.30 4.44 0.29
C PHE A 83 3.19 3.30 0.77
N LYS A 84 3.54 3.35 2.03
CA LYS A 84 4.26 2.30 2.74
C LYS A 84 3.40 1.83 3.90
N ALA A 85 2.98 0.57 3.87
CA ALA A 85 2.33 -0.10 4.98
C ALA A 85 3.35 -1.00 5.70
N THR A 86 3.39 -0.91 7.00
CA THR A 86 4.29 -1.71 7.85
C THR A 86 3.46 -2.45 8.88
N ALA A 87 3.68 -3.76 9.01
CA ALA A 87 3.08 -4.60 10.02
C ALA A 87 4.15 -5.38 10.78
N GLN A 88 3.93 -5.64 12.06
CA GLN A 88 4.81 -6.49 12.85
C GLN A 88 4.55 -7.96 12.54
N SER A 89 5.61 -8.78 12.57
CA SER A 89 5.52 -10.21 12.25
C SER A 89 4.57 -10.98 13.16
N GLU A 90 4.53 -10.61 14.43
CA GLU A 90 3.68 -11.24 15.43
C GLU A 90 2.17 -11.03 15.14
N ILE A 91 1.84 -9.93 14.45
CA ILE A 91 0.47 -9.66 13.99
C ILE A 91 0.15 -10.50 12.75
N LEU A 92 1.14 -10.74 11.90
CA LEU A 92 0.93 -11.43 10.62
C LEU A 92 1.01 -12.95 10.73
N PHE A 93 1.96 -13.47 11.51
CA PHE A 93 2.34 -14.87 11.46
C PHE A 93 2.34 -15.51 12.85
N LYS A 94 2.11 -16.82 12.88
CA LYS A 94 2.40 -17.64 14.05
C LYS A 94 3.92 -17.64 14.32
N PHE A 95 4.30 -17.93 15.57
CA PHE A 95 5.71 -18.01 15.95
C PHE A 95 6.47 -18.99 15.05
N ASP A 96 7.65 -18.57 14.60
CA ASP A 96 8.55 -19.35 13.72
C ASP A 96 7.84 -19.95 12.48
N SER A 97 6.87 -19.24 11.94
CA SER A 97 6.03 -19.68 10.85
C SER A 97 5.91 -18.58 9.78
N TYR A 98 5.49 -18.98 8.59
CA TYR A 98 5.00 -18.13 7.50
C TYR A 98 3.50 -18.31 7.23
N GLU A 99 2.79 -19.02 8.11
CA GLU A 99 1.33 -19.11 8.05
C GLU A 99 0.70 -17.82 8.58
N LEU A 100 -0.14 -17.21 7.75
CA LEU A 100 -0.94 -16.05 8.16
C LEU A 100 -1.98 -16.45 9.19
N ASN A 101 -2.03 -15.73 10.31
CA ASN A 101 -3.09 -15.91 11.29
C ASN A 101 -4.41 -15.25 10.84
N GLU A 102 -5.50 -15.46 11.56
CA GLU A 102 -6.82 -14.95 11.19
C GLU A 102 -6.87 -13.42 11.19
N GLU A 103 -6.21 -12.76 12.13
CA GLU A 103 -6.14 -11.31 12.23
C GLU A 103 -5.42 -10.71 11.02
N ALA A 104 -4.32 -11.36 10.60
CA ALA A 104 -3.60 -10.99 9.39
C ALA A 104 -4.45 -11.13 8.13
N GLN A 105 -5.23 -12.21 8.02
CA GLN A 105 -6.10 -12.42 6.86
C GLN A 105 -7.18 -11.33 6.79
N LYS A 106 -7.76 -10.96 7.91
CA LYS A 106 -8.72 -9.85 7.97
C LYS A 106 -8.08 -8.52 7.56
N MET A 107 -6.93 -8.20 8.15
CA MET A 107 -6.17 -6.99 7.84
C MET A 107 -5.80 -6.90 6.35
N LEU A 108 -5.31 -8.00 5.77
CA LEU A 108 -4.97 -8.06 4.34
C LEU A 108 -6.21 -8.00 3.45
N SER A 109 -7.35 -8.53 3.88
CA SER A 109 -8.62 -8.38 3.18
C SER A 109 -9.06 -6.91 3.11
N ASP A 110 -9.00 -6.20 4.22
CA ASP A 110 -9.32 -4.77 4.26
C ASP A 110 -8.37 -3.94 3.38
N LEU A 111 -7.09 -4.29 3.40
CA LEU A 111 -6.09 -3.69 2.52
C LEU A 111 -6.39 -3.95 1.04
N CYS A 112 -6.73 -5.20 0.68
CA CYS A 112 -7.10 -5.58 -0.69
C CYS A 112 -8.31 -4.81 -1.19
N ASN A 113 -9.34 -4.62 -0.36
CA ASN A 113 -10.53 -3.86 -0.72
C ASN A 113 -10.19 -2.42 -1.12
N ILE A 114 -9.27 -1.79 -0.40
CA ILE A 114 -8.83 -0.41 -0.72
C ILE A 114 -7.95 -0.38 -1.96
N ILE A 115 -7.00 -1.31 -2.09
CA ILE A 115 -6.07 -1.37 -3.23
C ILE A 115 -6.81 -1.70 -4.53
N SER A 116 -7.83 -2.57 -4.50
CA SER A 116 -8.60 -2.94 -5.67
C SER A 116 -9.38 -1.76 -6.29
N GLU A 117 -9.64 -0.72 -5.52
CA GLU A 117 -10.21 0.54 -6.04
C GLU A 117 -9.20 1.34 -6.89
N ILE A 118 -7.91 0.97 -6.87
CA ILE A 118 -6.82 1.69 -7.55
C ILE A 118 -6.28 0.83 -8.69
N PRO A 119 -6.68 1.08 -9.94
CA PRO A 119 -6.21 0.27 -11.07
C PRO A 119 -4.70 0.42 -11.29
N ASN A 120 -4.07 -0.64 -11.77
CA ASN A 120 -2.65 -0.71 -12.10
C ASN A 120 -1.70 -0.43 -10.91
N THR A 121 -2.16 -0.63 -9.67
CA THR A 121 -1.31 -0.48 -8.49
C THR A 121 -0.20 -1.53 -8.49
N LYS A 122 1.04 -1.09 -8.40
CA LYS A 122 2.20 -1.97 -8.20
C LYS A 122 2.44 -2.16 -6.71
N ILE A 123 2.57 -3.40 -6.29
CA ILE A 123 2.75 -3.78 -4.90
C ILE A 123 4.12 -4.45 -4.76
N LYS A 124 4.91 -3.95 -3.84
CA LYS A 124 6.17 -4.57 -3.43
C LYS A 124 6.06 -5.02 -1.98
N ILE A 125 6.30 -6.29 -1.75
CA ILE A 125 6.26 -6.91 -0.42
C ILE A 125 7.68 -7.23 0.00
N ILE A 126 8.12 -6.76 1.16
CA ILE A 126 9.44 -7.04 1.70
C ILE A 126 9.28 -7.64 3.09
N GLY A 127 9.75 -8.87 3.24
CA GLY A 127 9.82 -9.55 4.51
C GLY A 127 11.13 -9.25 5.23
N HIS A 128 11.05 -9.02 6.54
CA HIS A 128 12.19 -8.88 7.42
C HIS A 128 12.09 -9.86 8.59
N THR A 129 13.21 -10.17 9.22
CA THR A 129 13.29 -10.92 10.48
C THR A 129 14.11 -10.11 11.49
N ASP A 130 14.07 -10.53 12.75
CA ASP A 130 15.07 -10.11 13.73
C ASP A 130 16.44 -10.74 13.41
N ASN A 131 17.43 -10.46 14.24
CA ASN A 131 18.79 -10.97 14.10
C ASN A 131 19.03 -12.26 14.90
N ILE A 132 17.97 -12.92 15.37
CA ILE A 132 18.07 -14.18 16.12
C ILE A 132 18.15 -15.33 15.12
N GLY A 133 19.11 -16.22 15.32
CA GLY A 133 19.31 -17.38 14.45
C GLY A 133 20.27 -17.15 13.28
N GLU A 134 20.36 -18.15 12.41
CA GLU A 134 21.28 -18.11 11.28
C GLU A 134 20.79 -17.17 10.16
N LYS A 135 21.75 -16.45 9.57
CA LYS A 135 21.45 -15.50 8.49
C LYS A 135 20.71 -16.14 7.33
N GLN A 136 21.15 -17.31 6.88
CA GLN A 136 20.53 -17.99 5.75
C GLN A 136 19.10 -18.44 6.05
N TYR A 137 18.87 -18.94 7.26
CA TYR A 137 17.53 -19.28 7.73
C TYR A 137 16.60 -18.06 7.71
N ASN A 138 17.04 -16.94 8.24
CA ASN A 138 16.28 -15.69 8.30
C ASN A 138 15.97 -15.12 6.90
N ILE A 139 16.87 -15.25 5.94
CA ILE A 139 16.61 -14.87 4.55
C ILE A 139 15.49 -15.75 3.96
N ILE A 140 15.54 -17.06 4.16
CA ILE A 140 14.52 -17.99 3.67
C ILE A 140 13.18 -17.72 4.34
N LEU A 141 13.15 -17.56 5.67
CA LEU A 141 11.93 -17.28 6.41
C LEU A 141 11.28 -15.97 5.94
N SER A 142 12.07 -14.91 5.78
CA SER A 142 11.56 -13.61 5.31
C SER A 142 10.99 -13.68 3.88
N LYS A 143 11.61 -14.47 2.99
CA LYS A 143 11.08 -14.72 1.65
C LYS A 143 9.76 -15.49 1.68
N ASN A 144 9.69 -16.56 2.47
CA ASN A 144 8.47 -17.35 2.62
C ASN A 144 7.31 -16.52 3.19
N ARG A 145 7.61 -15.64 4.13
CA ARG A 145 6.63 -14.70 4.71
C ARG A 145 6.14 -13.68 3.68
N ALA A 146 7.04 -13.09 2.90
CA ALA A 146 6.66 -12.20 1.80
C ALA A 146 5.79 -12.92 0.76
N ALA A 147 6.15 -14.16 0.41
CA ALA A 147 5.38 -14.99 -0.51
C ALA A 147 4.00 -15.37 0.04
N ALA A 148 3.86 -15.63 1.34
CA ALA A 148 2.57 -15.92 1.95
C ALA A 148 1.61 -14.72 1.85
N VAL A 149 2.10 -13.51 2.10
CA VAL A 149 1.33 -12.27 1.91
C VAL A 149 0.96 -12.10 0.43
N GLY A 150 1.92 -12.25 -0.48
CA GLY A 150 1.68 -12.10 -1.92
C GLY A 150 0.65 -13.10 -2.45
N ASN A 151 0.71 -14.36 -2.01
CA ASN A 151 -0.26 -15.39 -2.37
C ASN A 151 -1.67 -15.02 -1.86
N TYR A 152 -1.79 -14.48 -0.66
CA TYR A 152 -3.06 -14.00 -0.16
C TYR A 152 -3.63 -12.89 -1.05
N LEU A 153 -2.82 -11.88 -1.41
CA LEU A 153 -3.24 -10.78 -2.27
C LEU A 153 -3.71 -11.27 -3.65
N ARG A 154 -3.01 -12.26 -4.24
CA ARG A 154 -3.41 -12.90 -5.52
C ARG A 154 -4.75 -13.61 -5.38
N THR A 155 -4.94 -14.37 -4.33
CA THR A 155 -6.21 -15.07 -4.05
C THR A 155 -7.36 -14.07 -3.84
N ALA A 156 -7.07 -12.90 -3.29
CA ALA A 156 -8.02 -11.81 -3.13
C ALA A 156 -8.30 -11.01 -4.42
N GLY A 157 -7.66 -11.38 -5.55
CA GLY A 157 -7.94 -10.81 -6.87
C GLY A 157 -6.95 -9.75 -7.36
N ILE A 158 -5.85 -9.51 -6.64
CA ILE A 158 -4.80 -8.62 -7.12
C ILE A 158 -4.00 -9.31 -8.24
N GLU A 159 -3.83 -8.64 -9.36
CA GLU A 159 -3.11 -9.20 -10.52
C GLU A 159 -1.67 -9.58 -10.18
N THR A 160 -1.27 -10.80 -10.54
CA THR A 160 0.05 -11.36 -10.25
C THR A 160 1.19 -10.47 -10.76
N ASN A 161 1.06 -9.90 -11.95
CA ASN A 161 2.08 -9.04 -12.56
C ASN A 161 2.28 -7.70 -11.82
N ASN A 162 1.39 -7.37 -10.90
CA ASN A 162 1.47 -6.17 -10.08
C ASN A 162 2.14 -6.41 -8.73
N ILE A 163 2.45 -7.68 -8.38
CA ILE A 163 3.01 -8.07 -7.09
C ILE A 163 4.46 -8.50 -7.27
N THR A 164 5.36 -7.93 -6.49
CA THR A 164 6.75 -8.37 -6.34
C THR A 164 7.04 -8.66 -4.88
N GLU A 165 7.82 -9.70 -4.62
CA GLU A 165 8.13 -10.19 -3.29
C GLU A 165 9.65 -10.28 -3.10
N ASP A 166 10.13 -9.91 -1.92
CA ASP A 166 11.54 -10.06 -1.53
C ASP A 166 11.66 -10.34 -0.03
N GLY A 167 12.73 -10.98 0.37
CA GLY A 167 13.06 -11.24 1.77
C GLY A 167 14.47 -10.77 2.07
N LYS A 168 14.61 -9.91 3.05
CA LYS A 168 15.87 -9.28 3.44
C LYS A 168 16.51 -9.90 4.69
N GLY A 169 15.81 -10.84 5.34
CA GLY A 169 16.25 -11.31 6.65
C GLY A 169 16.40 -10.14 7.62
N TYR A 170 17.48 -10.08 8.36
CA TYR A 170 17.82 -8.96 9.25
C TYR A 170 18.80 -7.95 8.65
N SER A 171 19.09 -8.04 7.35
CA SER A 171 20.18 -7.26 6.72
C SER A 171 19.88 -5.78 6.50
N GLU A 172 18.64 -5.35 6.63
CA GLU A 172 18.23 -3.95 6.53
C GLU A 172 17.37 -3.58 7.74
N HIS A 173 17.82 -2.59 8.53
CA HIS A 173 16.96 -1.96 9.53
C HIS A 173 15.98 -1.03 8.82
N ILE A 174 14.73 -1.13 9.20
CA ILE A 174 13.66 -0.26 8.69
C ILE A 174 13.62 1.01 9.54
#